data_4ef9a3fbbf27ab51cd52ef4b893b7920
#
_entry.id   4ef9a3fbbf27ab51cd52ef4b893b7920
#
_cell.length_a   1.000
_cell.length_b   1.000
_cell.length_c   1.000
_cell.angle_alpha   90.00
_cell.angle_beta   90.00
_cell.angle_gamma   90.00
#
_symmetry.space_group_name_H-M   'P 1'
#
loop_
_entity.id
_entity.type
_entity.pdbx_description
1 polymer ?
#
loop_
_entity_poly.entity_id
_entity_poly.type
_entity_poly.pdbx_seq_one_letter_code
_entity_poly.pdbx_strand_id
1 'polypeptide(L)'
;MEIDLYERIWMWAAIALIAAFLGAIVLTTGAEAIEPPSHVETIDPATIPTHPEFGTPKVTQRPDGSVVVPVVAAMFAFTPSPIEVPPNVPVTFRITSQDVIHGFEIAGTNANVMAIPGYVSQFTITFPKAGEYQIVCNEYCGLMHHMMSGKLIVK
;
A
#
# COMPACT_ATOMS: atom_id res chain seq x y z
N MET A 1 7.45 -52.46 -8.58
CA MET A 1 8.16 -51.54 -7.66
C MET A 1 7.26 -51.40 -6.45
N GLU A 2 7.61 -51.98 -5.33
CA GLU A 2 6.83 -51.89 -4.11
C GLU A 2 7.24 -50.58 -3.41
N ILE A 3 6.26 -49.73 -3.18
CA ILE A 3 6.48 -48.43 -2.47
C ILE A 3 6.57 -48.75 -0.98
N ASP A 4 7.68 -48.37 -0.35
CA ASP A 4 7.91 -48.55 1.09
C ASP A 4 6.82 -47.86 1.91
N LEU A 5 6.52 -48.40 3.09
CA LEU A 5 5.54 -47.86 4.03
C LEU A 5 5.85 -46.38 4.38
N TYR A 6 7.11 -46.04 4.59
CA TYR A 6 7.52 -44.67 4.88
C TYR A 6 7.29 -43.71 3.70
N GLU A 7 7.56 -44.17 2.46
CA GLU A 7 7.25 -43.37 1.27
C GLU A 7 5.75 -43.10 1.14
N ARG A 8 4.91 -44.11 1.40
CA ARG A 8 3.45 -43.96 1.39
C ARG A 8 2.96 -42.98 2.43
N ILE A 9 3.52 -43.04 3.65
CA ILE A 9 3.19 -42.06 4.72
C ILE A 9 3.57 -40.66 4.30
N TRP A 10 4.78 -40.46 3.77
CA TRP A 10 5.23 -39.15 3.30
C TRP A 10 4.40 -38.61 2.13
N MET A 11 4.03 -39.46 1.19
CA MET A 11 3.17 -39.07 0.06
C MET A 11 1.81 -38.54 0.57
N TRP A 12 1.17 -39.29 1.47
CA TRP A 12 -0.12 -38.85 2.03
C TRP A 12 0.01 -37.60 2.91
N ALA A 13 1.07 -37.48 3.68
CA ALA A 13 1.34 -36.30 4.46
C ALA A 13 1.55 -35.06 3.55
N ALA A 14 2.30 -35.21 2.47
CA ALA A 14 2.51 -34.14 1.49
C ALA A 14 1.20 -33.73 0.80
N ILE A 15 0.39 -34.69 0.37
CA ILE A 15 -0.92 -34.43 -0.24
C ILE A 15 -1.84 -33.71 0.74
N ALA A 16 -1.90 -34.16 2.00
CA ALA A 16 -2.70 -33.51 3.03
C ALA A 16 -2.25 -32.08 3.30
N LEU A 17 -0.93 -31.84 3.35
CA LEU A 17 -0.37 -30.49 3.55
C LEU A 17 -0.71 -29.56 2.37
N ILE A 18 -0.55 -30.03 1.14
CA ILE A 18 -0.90 -29.26 -0.05
C ILE A 18 -2.40 -28.93 -0.07
N ALA A 19 -3.26 -29.91 0.23
CA ALA A 19 -4.70 -29.69 0.29
C ALA A 19 -5.09 -28.69 1.38
N ALA A 20 -4.47 -28.78 2.57
CA ALA A 20 -4.67 -27.83 3.65
C ALA A 20 -4.23 -26.40 3.26
N PHE A 21 -3.07 -26.28 2.60
CA PHE A 21 -2.55 -24.99 2.15
C PHE A 21 -3.44 -24.35 1.07
N LEU A 22 -3.86 -25.14 0.07
CA LEU A 22 -4.78 -24.65 -0.96
C LEU A 22 -6.14 -24.27 -0.36
N GLY A 23 -6.65 -25.07 0.58
CA GLY A 23 -7.88 -24.76 1.30
C GLY A 23 -7.76 -23.45 2.09
N ALA A 24 -6.64 -23.23 2.77
CA ALA A 24 -6.37 -21.98 3.48
C ALA A 24 -6.34 -20.78 2.52
N ILE A 25 -5.68 -20.88 1.37
CA ILE A 25 -5.65 -19.81 0.35
C ILE A 25 -7.09 -19.49 -0.11
N VAL A 26 -7.88 -20.50 -0.49
CA VAL A 26 -9.26 -20.27 -0.95
C VAL A 26 -10.12 -19.63 0.12
N LEU A 27 -10.00 -20.09 1.37
CA LEU A 27 -10.77 -19.54 2.49
C LEU A 27 -10.35 -18.10 2.81
N THR A 28 -9.05 -17.79 2.86
CA THR A 28 -8.58 -16.43 3.12
C THR A 28 -8.94 -15.47 1.99
N THR A 29 -8.79 -15.88 0.73
CA THR A 29 -9.19 -15.07 -0.42
C THR A 29 -10.69 -14.76 -0.41
N GLY A 30 -11.52 -15.76 -0.07
CA GLY A 30 -12.97 -15.57 0.00
C GLY A 30 -13.44 -14.78 1.22
N ALA A 31 -12.79 -14.96 2.39
CA ALA A 31 -13.19 -14.30 3.64
C ALA A 31 -12.67 -12.85 3.75
N GLU A 32 -11.49 -12.58 3.21
CA GLU A 32 -10.81 -11.29 3.35
C GLU A 32 -10.99 -10.39 2.10
N ALA A 33 -11.71 -10.88 1.08
CA ALA A 33 -11.88 -10.19 -0.21
C ALA A 33 -10.54 -9.65 -0.76
N ILE A 34 -9.47 -10.42 -0.61
CA ILE A 34 -8.16 -10.10 -1.16
C ILE A 34 -8.26 -10.32 -2.68
N GLU A 35 -8.71 -9.28 -3.36
CA GLU A 35 -8.67 -9.26 -4.82
C GLU A 35 -7.32 -8.67 -5.26
N PRO A 36 -6.64 -9.30 -6.24
CA PRO A 36 -5.52 -8.66 -6.88
C PRO A 36 -6.01 -7.35 -7.51
N PRO A 37 -5.20 -6.28 -7.51
CA PRO A 37 -5.60 -5.00 -8.08
C PRO A 37 -5.97 -5.21 -9.56
N SER A 38 -7.27 -5.25 -9.85
CA SER A 38 -7.82 -5.48 -11.19
C SER A 38 -7.95 -4.21 -12.01
N HIS A 39 -7.81 -3.05 -11.38
CA HIS A 39 -7.88 -1.74 -12.02
C HIS A 39 -6.55 -1.02 -11.84
N VAL A 40 -5.82 -0.90 -12.95
CA VAL A 40 -4.59 -0.09 -13.01
C VAL A 40 -4.99 1.29 -13.47
N GLU A 41 -5.00 2.25 -12.55
CA GLU A 41 -5.17 3.65 -12.90
C GLU A 41 -3.82 4.22 -13.36
N THR A 42 -3.82 4.85 -14.53
CA THR A 42 -2.64 5.47 -15.11
C THR A 42 -2.75 6.98 -15.12
N ILE A 43 -1.61 7.65 -14.96
CA ILE A 43 -1.48 9.11 -15.01
C ILE A 43 -0.19 9.46 -15.74
N ASP A 44 -0.24 10.42 -16.66
CA ASP A 44 0.99 10.95 -17.26
C ASP A 44 1.74 11.80 -16.21
N PRO A 45 2.99 11.44 -15.84
CA PRO A 45 3.77 12.20 -14.88
C PRO A 45 3.95 13.67 -15.25
N ALA A 46 3.98 14.01 -16.54
CA ALA A 46 4.08 15.39 -17.02
C ALA A 46 2.83 16.22 -16.71
N THR A 47 1.67 15.58 -16.52
CA THR A 47 0.40 16.27 -16.22
C THR A 47 0.15 16.45 -14.72
N ILE A 48 0.93 15.82 -13.86
CA ILE A 48 0.75 15.88 -12.40
C ILE A 48 0.64 17.32 -11.90
N PRO A 49 1.49 18.30 -12.30
CA PRO A 49 1.41 19.66 -11.77
C PRO A 49 0.09 20.37 -12.05
N THR A 50 -0.63 19.96 -13.09
CA THR A 50 -1.94 20.55 -13.49
C THR A 50 -3.11 19.60 -13.22
N HIS A 51 -2.84 18.42 -12.66
CA HIS A 51 -3.89 17.43 -12.40
C HIS A 51 -4.84 17.90 -11.30
N PRO A 52 -6.17 17.73 -11.43
CA PRO A 52 -7.13 18.22 -10.44
C PRO A 52 -6.92 17.69 -9.02
N GLU A 53 -6.48 16.43 -8.91
CA GLU A 53 -6.25 15.76 -7.62
C GLU A 53 -4.80 15.90 -7.15
N PHE A 54 -3.82 15.70 -8.04
CA PHE A 54 -2.40 15.62 -7.68
C PHE A 54 -1.63 16.94 -7.86
N GLY A 55 -2.13 17.90 -8.62
CA GLY A 55 -1.43 19.18 -8.82
C GLY A 55 -1.37 20.04 -7.55
N THR A 56 -2.36 19.93 -6.68
CA THR A 56 -2.35 20.53 -5.35
C THR A 56 -3.01 19.54 -4.38
N PRO A 57 -2.28 18.48 -4.00
CA PRO A 57 -2.87 17.39 -3.25
C PRO A 57 -3.33 17.85 -1.86
N LYS A 58 -4.59 17.56 -1.54
CA LYS A 58 -5.23 17.95 -0.28
C LYS A 58 -6.00 16.77 0.30
N VAL A 59 -5.95 16.65 1.62
CA VAL A 59 -6.79 15.72 2.37
C VAL A 59 -8.25 16.12 2.20
N THR A 60 -9.10 15.21 1.75
CA THR A 60 -10.52 15.46 1.48
C THR A 60 -11.37 14.45 2.23
N GLN A 61 -12.37 14.92 2.98
CA GLN A 61 -13.36 14.07 3.60
C GLN A 61 -14.54 13.86 2.66
N ARG A 62 -14.97 12.60 2.49
CA ARG A 62 -16.14 12.24 1.72
C ARG A 62 -17.43 12.36 2.54
N PRO A 63 -18.61 12.43 1.89
CA PRO A 63 -19.90 12.48 2.58
C PRO A 63 -20.18 11.28 3.48
N ASP A 64 -19.59 10.11 3.19
CA ASP A 64 -19.68 8.89 4.00
C ASP A 64 -18.77 8.89 5.24
N GLY A 65 -18.03 9.98 5.47
CA GLY A 65 -17.10 10.14 6.58
C GLY A 65 -15.70 9.59 6.30
N SER A 66 -15.47 8.85 5.22
CA SER A 66 -14.13 8.39 4.82
C SER A 66 -13.25 9.55 4.34
N VAL A 67 -11.93 9.33 4.37
CA VAL A 67 -10.95 10.34 3.98
C VAL A 67 -10.16 9.86 2.77
N VAL A 68 -9.90 10.76 1.82
CA VAL A 68 -8.99 10.53 0.68
C VAL A 68 -7.78 11.43 0.80
N VAL A 69 -6.61 10.83 0.63
CA VAL A 69 -5.32 11.50 0.72
C VAL A 69 -4.54 11.24 -0.57
N PRO A 70 -4.62 12.18 -1.53
CA PRO A 70 -3.70 12.13 -2.66
C PRO A 70 -2.29 12.49 -2.20
N VAL A 71 -1.31 11.74 -2.69
CA VAL A 71 0.12 11.96 -2.38
C VAL A 71 0.93 11.91 -3.67
N VAL A 72 1.79 12.88 -3.84
CA VAL A 72 2.81 12.89 -4.90
C VAL A 72 4.17 12.67 -4.26
N ALA A 73 4.86 11.62 -4.71
CA ALA A 73 6.27 11.40 -4.41
C ALA A 73 7.14 12.06 -5.48
N ALA A 74 8.18 12.75 -5.04
CA ALA A 74 9.23 13.29 -5.89
C ALA A 74 10.55 13.31 -5.11
N MET A 75 11.69 13.36 -5.79
CA MET A 75 13.01 13.43 -5.14
C MET A 75 13.16 14.73 -4.32
N PHE A 76 13.19 14.72 -3.02
CA PHE A 76 13.22 13.63 -2.04
C PHE A 76 12.14 13.93 -0.99
N ALA A 77 10.90 14.07 -1.42
CA ALA A 77 9.78 14.51 -0.59
C ALA A 77 8.46 13.81 -0.95
N PHE A 78 7.56 13.78 0.02
CA PHE A 78 6.14 13.46 -0.17
C PHE A 78 5.31 14.74 -0.03
N THR A 79 4.36 14.94 -0.93
CA THR A 79 3.43 16.07 -0.90
C THR A 79 1.99 15.57 -0.85
N PRO A 80 1.16 15.99 0.12
CA PRO A 80 1.45 16.97 1.19
C PRO A 80 2.29 16.36 2.33
N SER A 81 2.96 17.21 3.08
CA SER A 81 3.63 16.83 4.33
C SER A 81 3.63 18.07 5.27
N PRO A 82 3.13 17.95 6.52
CA PRO A 82 2.50 16.76 7.11
C PRO A 82 1.14 16.44 6.50
N ILE A 83 0.73 15.18 6.61
CA ILE A 83 -0.61 14.69 6.32
C ILE A 83 -1.38 14.62 7.64
N GLU A 84 -2.59 15.17 7.70
CA GLU A 84 -3.44 15.12 8.90
C GLU A 84 -4.73 14.37 8.60
N VAL A 85 -5.06 13.36 9.42
CA VAL A 85 -6.25 12.54 9.26
C VAL A 85 -6.91 12.25 10.63
N PRO A 86 -8.24 12.05 10.68
CA PRO A 86 -8.91 11.65 11.91
C PRO A 86 -8.68 10.17 12.25
N PRO A 87 -8.73 9.80 13.55
CA PRO A 87 -8.68 8.41 13.97
C PRO A 87 -9.99 7.67 13.69
N ASN A 88 -9.92 6.33 13.61
CA ASN A 88 -11.05 5.42 13.50
C ASN A 88 -11.95 5.60 12.26
N VAL A 89 -11.46 6.26 11.23
CA VAL A 89 -12.15 6.35 9.94
C VAL A 89 -11.31 5.70 8.83
N PRO A 90 -11.93 5.15 7.77
CA PRO A 90 -11.19 4.66 6.62
C PRO A 90 -10.49 5.81 5.89
N VAL A 91 -9.17 5.70 5.74
CA VAL A 91 -8.32 6.64 5.01
C VAL A 91 -7.80 5.95 3.76
N THR A 92 -8.17 6.44 2.60
CA THR A 92 -7.71 5.96 1.31
C THR A 92 -6.58 6.84 0.82
N PHE A 93 -5.39 6.30 0.77
CA PHE A 93 -4.23 6.92 0.15
C PHE A 93 -4.24 6.61 -1.35
N ARG A 94 -4.00 7.64 -2.16
CA ARG A 94 -3.83 7.55 -3.61
C ARG A 94 -2.49 8.18 -3.95
N ILE A 95 -1.55 7.37 -4.44
CA ILE A 95 -0.14 7.74 -4.48
C ILE A 95 0.37 7.60 -5.90
N THR A 96 1.06 8.61 -6.38
CA THR A 96 1.79 8.58 -7.65
C THR A 96 3.18 9.17 -7.50
N SER A 97 4.03 8.96 -8.49
CA SER A 97 5.35 9.59 -8.56
C SER A 97 5.48 10.49 -9.77
N GLN A 98 6.17 11.61 -9.59
CA GLN A 98 6.44 12.57 -10.65
C GLN A 98 7.73 12.25 -11.42
N ASP A 99 8.65 11.49 -10.83
CA ASP A 99 10.01 11.32 -11.36
C ASP A 99 10.48 9.86 -11.42
N VAL A 100 10.86 9.26 -10.31
CA VAL A 100 11.36 7.88 -10.20
C VAL A 100 10.47 7.03 -9.32
N ILE A 101 10.76 5.75 -9.20
CA ILE A 101 10.06 4.88 -8.24
C ILE A 101 10.46 5.26 -6.81
N HIS A 102 9.47 5.38 -5.93
CA HIS A 102 9.63 5.55 -4.49
C HIS A 102 8.85 4.48 -3.74
N GLY A 103 9.30 4.13 -2.55
CA GLY A 103 8.48 3.41 -1.59
C GLY A 103 7.63 4.40 -0.77
N PHE A 104 6.46 3.99 -0.35
CA PHE A 104 5.62 4.71 0.60
C PHE A 104 5.19 3.76 1.70
N GLU A 105 5.90 3.81 2.81
CA GLU A 105 5.63 3.00 3.99
C GLU A 105 5.22 3.89 5.15
N ILE A 106 4.13 3.54 5.84
CA ILE A 106 3.74 4.18 7.10
C ILE A 106 4.25 3.30 8.23
N ALA A 107 5.32 3.73 8.88
CA ALA A 107 6.02 2.97 9.91
C ALA A 107 5.09 2.52 11.05
N GLY A 108 5.21 1.26 11.45
CA GLY A 108 4.38 0.66 12.50
C GLY A 108 2.99 0.20 12.02
N THR A 109 2.73 0.18 10.72
CA THR A 109 1.50 -0.32 10.11
C THR A 109 1.83 -1.34 9.01
N ASN A 110 0.80 -1.92 8.39
CA ASN A 110 0.95 -2.75 7.20
C ASN A 110 0.85 -1.96 5.87
N ALA A 111 0.79 -0.64 5.94
CA ALA A 111 0.75 0.22 4.77
C ALA A 111 2.13 0.34 4.14
N ASN A 112 2.33 -0.33 3.00
CA ASN A 112 3.57 -0.31 2.23
C ASN A 112 3.25 -0.55 0.76
N VAL A 113 3.47 0.48 -0.07
CA VAL A 113 3.22 0.43 -1.52
C VAL A 113 4.31 1.17 -2.28
N MET A 114 4.48 0.85 -3.55
CA MET A 114 5.34 1.61 -4.45
C MET A 114 4.59 2.77 -5.10
N ALA A 115 5.21 3.94 -5.13
CA ALA A 115 4.83 5.07 -5.95
C ALA A 115 5.58 4.99 -7.28
N ILE A 116 4.88 4.60 -8.34
CA ILE A 116 5.48 4.32 -9.66
C ILE A 116 5.08 5.44 -10.63
N PRO A 117 6.03 6.07 -11.34
CA PRO A 117 5.69 7.03 -12.39
C PRO A 117 4.77 6.41 -13.44
N GLY A 118 3.71 7.11 -13.80
CA GLY A 118 2.73 6.63 -14.76
C GLY A 118 1.55 5.84 -14.17
N TYR A 119 1.58 5.56 -12.86
CA TYR A 119 0.54 4.79 -12.17
C TYR A 119 0.07 5.49 -10.90
N VAL A 120 -1.18 5.19 -10.51
CA VAL A 120 -1.73 5.58 -9.19
C VAL A 120 -1.89 4.32 -8.34
N SER A 121 -1.05 4.18 -7.33
CA SER A 121 -1.19 3.14 -6.31
C SER A 121 -2.24 3.57 -5.29
N GLN A 122 -3.08 2.64 -4.85
CA GLN A 122 -4.14 2.94 -3.89
C GLN A 122 -4.24 1.87 -2.80
N PHE A 123 -4.43 2.29 -1.56
CA PHE A 123 -4.79 1.41 -0.44
C PHE A 123 -5.63 2.18 0.59
N THR A 124 -6.36 1.43 1.41
CA THR A 124 -7.19 1.99 2.49
C THR A 124 -6.75 1.41 3.82
N ILE A 125 -6.60 2.26 4.82
CA ILE A 125 -6.22 1.88 6.18
C ILE A 125 -7.03 2.70 7.20
N THR A 126 -7.26 2.11 8.38
CA THR A 126 -7.86 2.81 9.52
C THR A 126 -6.84 2.90 10.66
N PHE A 127 -6.67 4.09 11.21
CA PHE A 127 -5.76 4.34 12.33
C PHE A 127 -6.54 4.34 13.64
N PRO A 128 -6.42 3.30 14.51
CA PRO A 128 -7.19 3.22 15.75
C PRO A 128 -6.64 4.13 16.85
N LYS A 129 -5.41 4.62 16.73
CA LYS A 129 -4.73 5.43 17.74
C LYS A 129 -4.32 6.78 17.16
N ALA A 130 -4.65 7.86 17.88
CA ALA A 130 -4.09 9.16 17.61
C ALA A 130 -2.57 9.16 17.88
N GLY A 131 -1.83 9.94 17.11
CA GLY A 131 -0.36 10.01 17.24
C GLY A 131 0.32 10.46 15.95
N GLU A 132 1.64 10.51 16.00
CA GLU A 132 2.48 10.79 14.86
C GLU A 132 3.04 9.48 14.29
N TYR A 133 2.91 9.31 12.99
CA TYR A 133 3.45 8.18 12.22
C TYR A 133 4.46 8.72 11.23
N GLN A 134 5.60 8.07 11.11
CA GLN A 134 6.59 8.41 10.11
C GLN A 134 6.22 7.77 8.77
N ILE A 135 6.33 8.54 7.68
CA ILE A 135 6.29 8.03 6.32
C ILE A 135 7.73 7.89 5.85
N VAL A 136 8.09 6.73 5.33
CA VAL A 136 9.46 6.40 4.91
C VAL A 136 9.46 6.01 3.43
N CYS A 137 10.42 6.52 2.68
CA CYS A 137 10.74 5.98 1.36
C CYS A 137 11.64 4.75 1.55
N ASN A 138 11.12 3.57 1.22
CA ASN A 138 11.86 2.30 1.35
C ASN A 138 12.30 1.69 0.01
N GLU A 139 12.16 2.44 -1.10
CA GLU A 139 12.71 2.11 -2.42
C GLU A 139 13.77 3.14 -2.82
N TYR A 140 14.93 2.67 -3.29
CA TYR A 140 16.03 3.56 -3.64
C TYR A 140 15.64 4.55 -4.75
N CYS A 141 15.61 5.83 -4.43
CA CYS A 141 15.17 6.92 -5.30
C CYS A 141 16.27 7.93 -5.64
N GLY A 142 17.52 7.69 -5.23
CA GLY A 142 18.66 8.57 -5.55
C GLY A 142 19.53 8.91 -4.35
N LEU A 143 20.43 9.88 -4.51
CA LEU A 143 21.50 10.19 -3.53
C LEU A 143 20.98 10.58 -2.14
N MET A 144 19.84 11.28 -2.06
CA MET A 144 19.25 11.72 -0.79
C MET A 144 18.14 10.78 -0.30
N HIS A 145 18.04 9.58 -0.85
CA HIS A 145 17.06 8.57 -0.47
C HIS A 145 16.92 8.38 1.06
N HIS A 146 18.03 8.30 1.76
CA HIS A 146 18.08 8.11 3.22
C HIS A 146 17.49 9.28 4.03
N MET A 147 17.27 10.44 3.41
CA MET A 147 16.63 11.62 4.02
C MET A 147 15.16 11.75 3.66
N MET A 148 14.68 10.98 2.66
CA MET A 148 13.32 11.11 2.20
C MET A 148 12.32 10.50 3.18
N SER A 149 11.61 11.38 3.87
CA SER A 149 10.57 11.02 4.84
C SER A 149 9.44 12.03 4.84
N GLY A 150 8.31 11.61 5.38
CA GLY A 150 7.14 12.45 5.62
C GLY A 150 6.55 12.19 7.00
N LYS A 151 5.55 12.95 7.37
CA LYS A 151 4.85 12.85 8.65
C LYS A 151 3.35 12.70 8.41
N LEU A 152 2.74 11.72 9.07
CA LEU A 152 1.30 11.57 9.19
C LEU A 152 0.89 11.84 10.64
N ILE A 153 -0.08 12.70 10.84
CA ILE A 153 -0.63 13.08 12.16
C ILE A 153 -2.07 12.59 12.20
N VAL A 154 -2.35 11.71 13.15
CA VAL A 154 -3.70 11.20 13.44
C VAL A 154 -4.25 11.95 14.65
N LYS A 155 -5.28 12.81 14.49
CA LYS A 155 -5.85 13.65 15.55
C LYS A 155 -7.35 13.93 15.36
#